data_95dfe7a0ca66cb1cd79e1990706b3c1b
#
_entry.id   95dfe7a0ca66cb1cd79e1990706b3c1b
#
_cell.length_a   1.000
_cell.length_b   1.000
_cell.length_c   1.000
_cell.angle_alpha   90.00
_cell.angle_beta   90.00
_cell.angle_gamma   90.00
#
_symmetry.space_group_name_H-M   'P 1'
#
loop_
_entity.id
_entity.type
_entity.pdbx_description
1 polymer ?
#
loop_
_entity_poly.entity_id
_entity_poly.type
_entity_poly.pdbx_seq_one_letter_code
_entity_poly.pdbx_strand_id
1 'polypeptide(L)'
;MIDEELYGCDIKLQVETDPCFNGLGADLKVSKKGDLQVVSGRENLGQALMQRLLTRKGELSDLGHPGFGSRLHELIGLPNNQPTRDLVRLYAKECIMEEPRVKGIVEITVTPSGSDLSAVVIDITVLPIKSNVPMNLVFPYYLEVSE
;
A
#
# COMPACT_ATOMS: atom_id res chain seq x y z
N MET A 1 5.50 -8.87 21.16
CA MET A 1 6.94 -8.87 21.35
C MET A 1 7.67 -9.45 20.16
N ILE A 2 7.36 -10.68 19.79
CA ILE A 2 7.94 -11.33 18.61
C ILE A 2 7.64 -10.56 17.32
N ASP A 3 6.41 -10.05 17.20
CA ASP A 3 5.96 -9.31 16.01
C ASP A 3 6.73 -7.99 15.82
N GLU A 4 7.04 -7.30 16.91
CA GLU A 4 7.80 -6.06 16.86
C GLU A 4 9.26 -6.31 16.40
N GLU A 5 9.86 -7.37 16.88
CA GLU A 5 11.21 -7.77 16.46
C GLU A 5 11.26 -8.19 15.00
N LEU A 6 10.21 -8.86 14.51
CA LEU A 6 10.15 -9.37 13.13
C LEU A 6 9.76 -8.30 12.12
N TYR A 7 8.83 -7.44 12.47
CA TYR A 7 8.21 -6.51 11.53
C TYR A 7 8.58 -5.06 11.78
N GLY A 8 9.31 -4.79 12.87
CA GLY A 8 9.82 -3.47 13.21
C GLY A 8 8.76 -2.52 13.75
N CYS A 9 9.17 -1.28 13.94
CA CYS A 9 8.28 -0.18 14.32
C CYS A 9 8.64 1.08 13.56
N ASP A 10 7.68 1.98 13.40
CA ASP A 10 7.84 3.22 12.66
C ASP A 10 6.85 4.27 13.18
N ILE A 11 6.97 5.49 12.69
CA ILE A 11 6.00 6.55 12.95
C ILE A 11 4.68 6.21 12.24
N LYS A 12 3.57 6.29 12.97
CA LYS A 12 2.26 5.98 12.41
C LYS A 12 1.80 7.07 11.45
N LEU A 13 1.38 6.66 10.26
CA LEU A 13 0.77 7.54 9.27
C LEU A 13 -0.74 7.44 9.34
N GLN A 14 -1.41 8.57 9.18
CA GLN A 14 -2.85 8.61 8.97
C GLN A 14 -3.08 8.78 7.47
N VAL A 15 -3.65 7.77 6.85
CA VAL A 15 -3.99 7.83 5.43
C VAL A 15 -5.34 8.51 5.31
N GLU A 16 -5.37 9.64 4.63
CA GLU A 16 -6.59 10.38 4.37
C GLU A 16 -7.18 9.98 3.02
N THR A 17 -8.43 9.57 3.06
CA THR A 17 -9.24 9.32 1.87
C THR A 17 -10.25 10.45 1.72
N ASP A 18 -9.76 11.66 1.50
CA ASP A 18 -10.63 12.81 1.28
C ASP A 18 -11.10 12.80 -0.18
N PRO A 19 -12.41 12.77 -0.42
CA PRO A 19 -12.94 12.80 -1.78
C PRO A 19 -12.59 14.07 -2.55
N CYS A 20 -12.17 15.13 -1.87
CA CYS A 20 -11.68 16.35 -2.50
C CYS A 20 -10.21 16.26 -2.94
N PHE A 21 -9.50 15.26 -2.47
CA PHE A 21 -8.12 15.01 -2.84
C PHE A 21 -8.04 13.84 -3.81
N ASN A 22 -7.57 14.11 -5.01
CA ASN A 22 -7.35 13.08 -6.04
C ASN A 22 -6.04 12.35 -5.79
N GLY A 23 -5.98 11.64 -4.71
CA GLY A 23 -4.79 10.89 -4.35
C GLY A 23 -4.86 10.46 -2.90
N LEU A 24 -4.07 9.46 -2.57
CA LEU A 24 -3.88 9.05 -1.19
C LEU A 24 -2.83 9.97 -0.57
N GLY A 25 -3.29 10.90 0.26
CA GLY A 25 -2.41 11.65 1.14
C GLY A 25 -2.14 10.85 2.41
N ALA A 26 -0.97 11.00 2.95
CA ALA A 26 -0.64 10.45 4.26
C ALA A 26 -0.02 11.54 5.11
N ASP A 27 -0.45 11.65 6.34
CA ASP A 27 0.07 12.61 7.30
C ASP A 27 0.51 11.88 8.58
N LEU A 28 1.33 12.55 9.37
CA LEU A 28 1.78 12.00 10.64
C LEU A 28 0.65 12.03 11.67
N LYS A 29 0.40 10.89 12.29
CA LYS A 29 -0.64 10.77 13.30
C LYS A 29 -0.10 11.20 14.66
N VAL A 30 -0.82 12.13 15.31
CA VAL A 30 -0.45 12.67 16.61
C VAL A 30 -1.32 12.04 17.70
N SER A 31 -0.70 11.69 18.82
CA SER A 31 -1.41 11.17 19.99
C SER A 31 -2.21 12.29 20.69
N LYS A 32 -3.10 11.91 21.61
CA LYS A 32 -3.84 12.87 22.43
C LYS A 32 -2.94 13.77 23.27
N LYS A 33 -1.70 13.37 23.52
CA LYS A 33 -0.71 14.14 24.26
C LYS A 33 0.12 15.08 23.38
N GLY A 34 -0.09 15.05 22.05
CA GLY A 34 0.67 15.87 21.11
C GLY A 34 1.95 15.21 20.56
N ASP A 35 2.25 14.00 20.99
CA ASP A 35 3.42 13.27 20.50
C ASP A 35 3.09 12.48 19.22
N LEU A 36 4.10 12.21 18.39
CA LEU A 36 3.92 11.36 17.23
C LEU A 36 3.60 9.93 17.67
N GLN A 37 2.57 9.34 17.08
CA GLN A 37 2.23 7.95 17.34
C GLN A 37 3.21 7.02 16.63
N VAL A 38 3.48 5.88 17.26
CA VAL A 38 4.33 4.83 16.72
C VAL A 38 3.47 3.61 16.39
N VAL A 39 3.77 2.98 15.27
CA VAL A 39 3.15 1.72 14.85
C VAL A 39 4.20 0.62 14.88
N SER A 40 3.83 -0.55 15.35
CA SER A 40 4.75 -1.69 15.46
C SER A 40 4.07 -3.00 15.07
N GLY A 41 4.87 -4.05 14.92
CA GLY A 41 4.38 -5.39 14.61
C GLY A 41 3.70 -5.49 13.25
N ARG A 42 2.62 -6.25 13.20
CA ARG A 42 1.87 -6.52 11.96
C ARG A 42 1.28 -5.25 11.35
N GLU A 43 0.83 -4.32 12.18
CA GLU A 43 0.31 -3.04 11.71
C GLU A 43 1.40 -2.23 11.01
N ASN A 44 2.63 -2.28 11.50
CA ASN A 44 3.77 -1.65 10.84
C ASN A 44 4.07 -2.29 9.49
N LEU A 45 3.98 -3.61 9.39
CA LEU A 45 4.15 -4.30 8.11
C LEU A 45 3.09 -3.84 7.10
N GLY A 46 1.83 -3.74 7.54
CA GLY A 46 0.75 -3.24 6.69
C GLY A 46 1.00 -1.83 6.19
N GLN A 47 1.44 -0.94 7.07
CA GLN A 47 1.80 0.42 6.71
C GLN A 47 2.96 0.46 5.73
N ALA A 48 3.99 -0.35 5.96
CA ALA A 48 5.15 -0.43 5.08
C ALA A 48 4.78 -0.93 3.68
N LEU A 49 3.90 -1.93 3.58
CA LEU A 49 3.40 -2.42 2.30
C LEU A 49 2.61 -1.35 1.56
N MET A 50 1.77 -0.61 2.26
CA MET A 50 1.01 0.49 1.66
C MET A 50 1.94 1.60 1.15
N GLN A 51 2.94 1.98 1.93
CA GLN A 51 3.95 2.97 1.51
C GLN A 51 4.69 2.51 0.26
N ARG A 52 5.07 1.23 0.21
CA ARG A 52 5.77 0.65 -0.94
C ARG A 52 4.89 0.68 -2.20
N LEU A 53 3.61 0.37 -2.06
CA LEU A 53 2.66 0.40 -3.18
C LEU A 53 2.41 1.82 -3.70
N LEU A 54 2.38 2.80 -2.82
CA LEU A 54 2.09 4.19 -3.17
C LEU A 54 3.32 4.97 -3.63
N THR A 55 4.53 4.47 -3.36
CA THR A 55 5.77 5.09 -3.81
C THR A 55 6.06 4.69 -5.26
N ARG A 56 6.45 5.65 -6.08
CA ARG A 56 6.87 5.37 -7.47
C ARG A 56 8.21 4.66 -7.48
N LYS A 57 8.29 3.57 -8.23
CA LYS A 57 9.54 2.84 -8.37
C LYS A 57 10.61 3.74 -8.99
N GLY A 58 11.75 3.84 -8.30
CA GLY A 58 12.84 4.73 -8.69
C GLY A 58 12.79 6.12 -8.05
N GLU A 59 11.70 6.49 -7.38
CA GLU A 59 11.57 7.79 -6.71
C GLU A 59 12.62 8.01 -5.63
N LEU A 60 13.02 6.94 -4.94
CA LEU A 60 14.01 6.99 -3.87
C LEU A 60 15.42 6.63 -4.34
N SER A 61 15.69 6.69 -5.64
CA SER A 61 17.02 6.36 -6.19
C SER A 61 18.12 7.21 -5.57
N ASP A 62 17.88 8.51 -5.40
CA ASP A 62 18.85 9.44 -4.82
C ASP A 62 19.11 9.17 -3.34
N LEU A 63 18.23 8.44 -2.68
CA LEU A 63 18.36 8.05 -1.28
C LEU A 63 18.93 6.62 -1.11
N GLY A 64 19.39 6.01 -2.20
CA GLY A 64 19.98 4.69 -2.16
C GLY A 64 19.00 3.53 -2.29
N HIS A 65 17.76 3.80 -2.68
CA HIS A 65 16.72 2.80 -2.82
C HIS A 65 16.09 2.78 -4.22
N PRO A 66 16.86 2.47 -5.29
CA PRO A 66 16.35 2.55 -6.66
C PRO A 66 15.24 1.53 -6.99
N GLY A 67 15.21 0.41 -6.28
CA GLY A 67 14.20 -0.62 -6.50
C GLY A 67 12.95 -0.51 -5.62
N PHE A 68 12.91 0.47 -4.73
CA PHE A 68 11.77 0.63 -3.82
C PHE A 68 10.58 1.28 -4.53
N GLY A 69 9.39 0.74 -4.28
CA GLY A 69 8.15 1.28 -4.82
C GLY A 69 7.46 0.33 -5.81
N SER A 70 6.44 0.85 -6.46
CA SER A 70 5.64 0.10 -7.42
C SER A 70 5.53 0.83 -8.77
N ARG A 71 5.04 0.09 -9.77
CA ARG A 71 4.76 0.62 -11.10
C ARG A 71 3.29 1.03 -11.27
N LEU A 72 2.52 1.06 -10.18
CA LEU A 72 1.09 1.40 -10.24
C LEU A 72 0.84 2.78 -10.86
N HIS A 73 1.76 3.72 -10.66
CA HIS A 73 1.66 5.06 -11.22
C HIS A 73 1.62 5.07 -12.76
N GLU A 74 2.17 4.05 -13.41
CA GLU A 74 2.14 3.93 -14.88
C GLU A 74 0.74 3.66 -15.41
N LEU A 75 -0.17 3.20 -14.55
CA LEU A 75 -1.55 2.88 -14.91
C LEU A 75 -2.51 4.05 -14.73
N ILE A 76 -2.04 5.16 -14.16
CA ILE A 76 -2.85 6.37 -14.01
C ILE A 76 -3.16 6.93 -15.40
N GLY A 77 -4.42 7.22 -15.66
CA GLY A 77 -4.90 7.68 -16.94
C GLY A 77 -5.49 6.59 -17.83
N LEU A 78 -5.33 5.33 -17.46
CA LEU A 78 -5.96 4.23 -18.18
C LEU A 78 -7.42 4.04 -17.74
N PRO A 79 -8.28 3.53 -18.64
CA PRO A 79 -9.67 3.30 -18.29
C PRO A 79 -9.81 2.19 -17.25
N ASN A 80 -10.83 2.32 -16.40
CA ASN A 80 -11.14 1.31 -15.38
C ASN A 80 -11.88 0.13 -16.01
N ASN A 81 -11.14 -0.73 -16.66
CA ASN A 81 -11.66 -1.95 -17.29
C ASN A 81 -10.88 -3.18 -16.80
N GLN A 82 -11.30 -4.37 -17.20
CA GLN A 82 -10.69 -5.60 -16.73
C GLN A 82 -9.20 -5.71 -17.06
N PRO A 83 -8.72 -5.40 -18.28
CA PRO A 83 -7.28 -5.43 -18.57
C PRO A 83 -6.47 -4.51 -17.65
N THR A 84 -6.95 -3.30 -17.37
CA THR A 84 -6.27 -2.38 -16.45
C THR A 84 -6.23 -2.94 -15.02
N ARG A 85 -7.34 -3.49 -14.55
CA ARG A 85 -7.39 -4.12 -13.22
C ARG A 85 -6.45 -5.32 -13.11
N ASP A 86 -6.29 -6.08 -14.17
CA ASP A 86 -5.33 -7.19 -14.21
C ASP A 86 -3.88 -6.68 -14.11
N LEU A 87 -3.57 -5.55 -14.74
CA LEU A 87 -2.25 -4.91 -14.61
C LEU A 87 -2.03 -4.37 -13.20
N VAL A 88 -3.04 -3.77 -12.58
CA VAL A 88 -2.95 -3.32 -11.19
C VAL A 88 -2.61 -4.50 -10.28
N ARG A 89 -3.30 -5.61 -10.46
CA ARG A 89 -3.04 -6.84 -9.71
C ARG A 89 -1.60 -7.33 -9.90
N LEU A 90 -1.13 -7.37 -11.14
CA LEU A 90 0.23 -7.82 -11.45
C LEU A 90 1.28 -6.93 -10.81
N TYR A 91 1.15 -5.62 -10.95
CA TYR A 91 2.12 -4.66 -10.41
C TYR A 91 2.12 -4.63 -8.88
N ALA A 92 0.95 -4.78 -8.27
CA ALA A 92 0.85 -4.91 -6.81
C ALA A 92 1.55 -6.18 -6.33
N LYS A 93 1.36 -7.29 -7.02
CA LYS A 93 2.01 -8.55 -6.71
C LYS A 93 3.54 -8.43 -6.79
N GLU A 94 4.05 -7.87 -7.86
CA GLU A 94 5.49 -7.68 -8.04
C GLU A 94 6.09 -6.84 -6.90
N CYS A 95 5.41 -5.75 -6.54
CA CYS A 95 5.85 -4.86 -5.48
C CYS A 95 5.90 -5.54 -4.12
N ILE A 96 4.85 -6.26 -3.76
CA ILE A 96 4.74 -6.91 -2.46
C ILE A 96 5.72 -8.06 -2.31
N MET A 97 6.00 -8.79 -3.39
CA MET A 97 6.96 -9.89 -3.35
C MET A 97 8.40 -9.42 -3.12
N GLU A 98 8.70 -8.15 -3.31
CA GLU A 98 10.00 -7.56 -2.98
C GLU A 98 10.19 -7.28 -1.49
N GLU A 99 9.12 -7.31 -0.70
CA GLU A 99 9.21 -7.06 0.74
C GLU A 99 9.68 -8.32 1.47
N PRO A 100 10.87 -8.28 2.14
CA PRO A 100 11.43 -9.46 2.78
C PRO A 100 10.63 -9.98 3.98
N ARG A 101 9.76 -9.13 4.57
CA ARG A 101 8.91 -9.53 5.70
C ARG A 101 7.63 -10.24 5.26
N VAL A 102 7.41 -10.39 3.96
CA VAL A 102 6.29 -11.13 3.40
C VAL A 102 6.79 -12.49 2.91
N LYS A 103 6.22 -13.57 3.43
CA LYS A 103 6.54 -14.93 3.02
C LYS A 103 5.90 -15.26 1.66
N GLY A 104 4.68 -14.79 1.46
CA GLY A 104 3.96 -15.03 0.22
C GLY A 104 2.64 -14.27 0.18
N ILE A 105 2.01 -14.31 -0.98
CA ILE A 105 0.70 -13.70 -1.22
C ILE A 105 -0.34 -14.82 -1.25
N VAL A 106 -1.37 -14.69 -0.43
CA VAL A 106 -2.50 -15.64 -0.42
C VAL A 106 -3.46 -15.30 -1.55
N GLU A 107 -3.84 -14.03 -1.65
CA GLU A 107 -4.78 -13.58 -2.66
C GLU A 107 -4.62 -12.07 -2.90
N ILE A 108 -4.82 -11.66 -4.16
CA ILE A 108 -4.97 -10.26 -4.53
C ILE A 108 -6.22 -10.14 -5.38
N THR A 109 -7.13 -9.27 -4.99
CA THR A 109 -8.34 -8.97 -5.74
C THR A 109 -8.38 -7.48 -6.05
N VAL A 110 -8.66 -7.14 -7.30
CA VAL A 110 -8.84 -5.75 -7.74
C VAL A 110 -10.23 -5.63 -8.33
N THR A 111 -11.04 -4.79 -7.71
CA THR A 111 -12.43 -4.57 -8.12
C THR A 111 -12.68 -3.09 -8.36
N PRO A 112 -13.64 -2.74 -9.24
CA PRO A 112 -14.01 -1.33 -9.38
C PRO A 112 -14.65 -0.83 -8.08
N SER A 113 -14.38 0.44 -7.75
CA SER A 113 -15.07 1.07 -6.63
C SER A 113 -16.55 1.25 -6.98
N GLY A 114 -17.43 0.84 -6.07
CA GLY A 114 -18.88 0.92 -6.32
C GLY A 114 -19.42 2.35 -6.42
N SER A 115 -18.70 3.31 -5.84
CA SER A 115 -19.12 4.71 -5.79
C SER A 115 -18.34 5.62 -6.74
N ASP A 116 -17.17 5.19 -7.22
CA ASP A 116 -16.27 6.00 -8.01
C ASP A 116 -15.65 5.17 -9.14
N LEU A 117 -16.00 5.52 -10.39
CA LEU A 117 -15.49 4.83 -11.57
C LEU A 117 -14.03 5.15 -11.87
N SER A 118 -13.46 6.18 -11.24
CA SER A 118 -12.06 6.56 -11.40
C SER A 118 -11.13 5.76 -10.49
N ALA A 119 -11.67 4.97 -9.58
CA ALA A 119 -10.91 4.24 -8.58
C ALA A 119 -11.16 2.73 -8.65
N VAL A 120 -10.16 1.99 -8.23
CA VAL A 120 -10.26 0.55 -7.97
C VAL A 120 -10.00 0.28 -6.50
N VAL A 121 -10.58 -0.79 -5.97
CA VAL A 121 -10.29 -1.26 -4.62
C VAL A 121 -9.34 -2.44 -4.73
N ILE A 122 -8.20 -2.31 -4.09
CA ILE A 122 -7.18 -3.37 -4.03
C ILE A 122 -7.30 -4.05 -2.67
N ASP A 123 -7.59 -5.34 -2.71
CA ASP A 123 -7.70 -6.19 -1.53
C ASP A 123 -6.59 -7.24 -1.59
N ILE A 124 -5.66 -7.16 -0.66
CA ILE A 124 -4.47 -8.01 -0.64
C ILE A 124 -4.43 -8.79 0.66
N THR A 125 -4.28 -10.09 0.57
CA THR A 125 -4.04 -10.96 1.71
C THR A 125 -2.65 -11.56 1.57
N VAL A 126 -1.79 -11.28 2.54
CA VAL A 126 -0.41 -11.75 2.56
C VAL A 126 -0.16 -12.63 3.78
N LEU A 127 0.84 -13.49 3.66
CA LEU A 127 1.32 -14.29 4.79
C LEU A 127 2.66 -13.70 5.23
N PRO A 128 2.73 -13.09 6.43
CA PRO A 128 4.00 -12.58 6.95
C PRO A 128 4.99 -13.70 7.26
N ILE A 129 6.29 -13.35 7.28
CA ILE A 129 7.33 -14.32 7.64
C ILE A 129 7.10 -14.85 9.07
N LYS A 130 7.46 -16.13 9.27
CA LYS A 130 7.35 -16.82 10.56
C LYS A 130 5.95 -16.75 11.20
N SER A 131 4.92 -16.56 10.38
CA SER A 131 3.54 -16.54 10.82
C SER A 131 2.70 -17.50 9.99
N ASN A 132 1.71 -18.10 10.61
CA ASN A 132 0.70 -18.92 9.93
C ASN A 132 -0.63 -18.19 9.81
N VAL A 133 -0.70 -16.95 10.30
CA VAL A 133 -1.91 -16.13 10.27
C VAL A 133 -1.79 -15.10 9.15
N PRO A 134 -2.65 -15.16 8.11
CA PRO A 134 -2.61 -14.19 7.04
C PRO A 134 -3.03 -12.79 7.53
N MET A 135 -2.56 -11.78 6.80
CA MET A 135 -2.88 -10.39 7.05
C MET A 135 -3.55 -9.81 5.82
N ASN A 136 -4.64 -9.07 6.04
CA ASN A 136 -5.41 -8.45 4.97
C ASN A 136 -5.15 -6.94 4.92
N LEU A 137 -5.04 -6.41 3.70
CA LEU A 137 -4.85 -4.99 3.45
C LEU A 137 -5.80 -4.59 2.33
N VAL A 138 -6.66 -3.60 2.59
CA VAL A 138 -7.62 -3.08 1.60
C VAL A 138 -7.44 -1.58 1.49
N PHE A 139 -7.32 -1.08 0.26
CA PHE A 139 -7.23 0.35 0.03
C PHE A 139 -7.69 0.71 -1.39
N PRO A 140 -8.20 1.95 -1.57
CA PRO A 140 -8.55 2.44 -2.90
C PRO A 140 -7.31 2.93 -3.64
N TYR A 141 -7.31 2.80 -4.97
CA TYR A 141 -6.28 3.36 -5.83
C TYR A 141 -6.96 4.12 -6.98
N TYR A 142 -6.57 5.37 -7.17
CA TYR A 142 -7.20 6.25 -8.14
C TYR A 142 -6.46 6.20 -9.47
N LEU A 143 -7.18 5.82 -10.53
CA LEU A 143 -6.65 5.73 -11.89
C LEU A 143 -6.75 7.05 -12.66
N GLU A 144 -7.62 7.95 -12.20
CA GLU A 144 -7.78 9.28 -12.79
C GLU A 144 -7.35 10.34 -11.79
N VAL A 145 -6.60 11.31 -12.31
CA VAL A 145 -6.27 12.52 -11.57
C VAL A 145 -7.27 13.57 -12.05
N SER A 146 -8.21 13.98 -11.19
CA SER A 146 -9.09 15.10 -11.55
C SER A 146 -8.33 16.41 -11.41
N GLU A 147 -8.52 17.23 -12.41
CA GLU A 147 -7.97 18.59 -12.43
C GLU A 147 -8.73 19.54 -11.48
#